data_6b322857dcd208dcfc01b9fca131e272
#
_entry.id   6b322857dcd208dcfc01b9fca131e272
#
_cell.length_a   1.000
_cell.length_b   1.000
_cell.length_c   1.000
_cell.angle_alpha   90.00
_cell.angle_beta   90.00
_cell.angle_gamma   90.00
#
_symmetry.space_group_name_H-M   'P 1'
#
loop_
_entity.id
_entity.type
_entity.pdbx_description
1 polymer ?
#
loop_
_entity_poly.entity_id
_entity_poly.type
_entity_poly.pdbx_seq_one_letter_code
_entity_poly.pdbx_strand_id
1 'polypeptide(L)'
;MKNLSIGVALAAIGAASASAADLPMQAYKSAPVVAQVYNWTGMYVGVNGGYGWGTQDPLTLFSNRFDRSSFSISGGMFGGTIGAQIQQGYVVLGIEGDLDWANIKGSGTSTPTIGGGLLFPAGIALNMAAKTSAIGTARIRAGVAMNNWLFYATGGAAFVKNSAIGTSIGGLACGTLGVFPNCSASSWRPGLAAGLGAEWGFAQNWSAKLEYLYIASMGSGISLDYINSVRAGINYRF
;
A
#
# COMPACT_ATOMS: atom_id res chain seq x y z
N MET A 1 50.20 -76.32 -18.51
CA MET A 1 51.66 -76.28 -18.66
C MET A 1 52.12 -74.86 -18.31
N LYS A 2 53.11 -74.84 -17.45
CA LYS A 2 53.93 -73.69 -17.06
C LYS A 2 53.34 -72.71 -15.99
N ASN A 3 53.73 -73.04 -14.79
CA ASN A 3 53.79 -72.20 -13.59
C ASN A 3 54.76 -71.01 -13.82
N LEU A 4 54.40 -69.84 -13.32
CA LEU A 4 55.40 -68.84 -13.08
C LEU A 4 55.07 -68.17 -11.71
N SER A 5 55.90 -68.56 -10.75
CA SER A 5 55.94 -67.97 -9.40
C SER A 5 56.72 -66.66 -9.44
N ILE A 6 56.18 -65.58 -8.91
CA ILE A 6 56.91 -64.35 -8.71
C ILE A 6 56.83 -64.03 -7.23
N GLY A 7 58.04 -63.92 -6.65
CA GLY A 7 58.28 -63.74 -5.23
C GLY A 7 57.90 -62.35 -4.72
N VAL A 8 57.44 -62.34 -3.49
CA VAL A 8 57.16 -61.16 -2.69
C VAL A 8 58.46 -60.70 -1.99
N ALA A 9 58.93 -59.53 -2.37
CA ALA A 9 59.99 -58.81 -1.61
C ALA A 9 59.35 -57.89 -0.60
N LEU A 10 59.50 -58.23 0.71
CA LEU A 10 59.14 -57.35 1.84
C LEU A 10 60.19 -56.27 1.98
N ALA A 11 59.85 -55.00 1.68
CA ALA A 11 60.63 -53.85 2.02
C ALA A 11 60.05 -53.25 3.32
N ALA A 12 60.78 -53.43 4.45
CA ALA A 12 60.46 -52.75 5.70
C ALA A 12 60.90 -51.30 5.58
N ILE A 13 59.93 -50.39 5.48
CA ILE A 13 60.15 -48.93 5.55
C ILE A 13 59.93 -48.50 7.01
N GLY A 14 61.00 -48.02 7.66
CA GLY A 14 60.99 -47.52 9.02
C GLY A 14 60.09 -46.28 9.13
N ALA A 15 59.15 -46.32 10.06
CA ALA A 15 58.31 -45.19 10.41
C ALA A 15 59.16 -44.18 11.24
N ALA A 16 59.59 -43.10 10.60
CA ALA A 16 60.06 -41.91 11.33
C ALA A 16 58.83 -41.15 11.84
N SER A 17 58.61 -41.16 13.14
CA SER A 17 57.62 -40.32 13.80
C SER A 17 58.05 -38.84 13.70
N ALA A 18 57.49 -38.10 12.74
CA ALA A 18 57.55 -36.67 12.67
C ALA A 18 56.66 -36.11 13.80
N SER A 19 57.29 -35.63 14.88
CA SER A 19 56.60 -34.78 15.86
C SER A 19 56.26 -33.45 15.18
N ALA A 20 55.05 -33.34 14.67
CA ALA A 20 54.52 -32.07 14.25
C ALA A 20 54.35 -31.20 15.50
N ALA A 21 55.18 -30.20 15.63
CA ALA A 21 55.05 -29.19 16.67
C ALA A 21 53.67 -28.54 16.48
N ASP A 22 52.80 -28.76 17.42
CA ASP A 22 51.48 -28.12 17.50
C ASP A 22 51.73 -26.63 17.78
N LEU A 23 51.81 -25.82 16.72
CA LEU A 23 51.79 -24.37 16.85
C LEU A 23 50.40 -24.00 17.39
N PRO A 24 50.31 -23.31 18.55
CA PRO A 24 49.05 -22.86 19.04
C PRO A 24 48.38 -21.97 17.96
N MET A 25 47.34 -22.49 17.31
CA MET A 25 46.49 -21.66 16.49
C MET A 25 45.97 -20.54 17.37
N GLN A 26 46.51 -19.34 17.20
CA GLN A 26 45.87 -18.16 17.75
C GLN A 26 44.46 -18.14 17.21
N ALA A 27 43.50 -18.46 18.07
CA ALA A 27 42.08 -18.28 17.78
C ALA A 27 41.91 -16.80 17.46
N TYR A 28 41.91 -16.47 16.18
CA TYR A 28 41.45 -15.14 15.71
C TYR A 28 40.05 -14.99 16.23
N LYS A 29 39.92 -14.24 17.34
CA LYS A 29 38.64 -13.77 17.81
C LYS A 29 38.07 -12.97 16.64
N SER A 30 37.17 -13.58 15.83
CA SER A 30 36.51 -12.90 14.74
C SER A 30 36.00 -11.58 15.32
N ALA A 31 36.39 -10.47 14.71
CA ALA A 31 35.93 -9.15 15.11
C ALA A 31 34.38 -9.25 15.17
N PRO A 32 33.74 -8.71 16.22
CA PRO A 32 32.30 -8.73 16.30
C PRO A 32 31.77 -8.13 15.00
N VAL A 33 30.95 -8.89 14.27
CA VAL A 33 30.24 -8.39 13.12
C VAL A 33 29.35 -7.27 13.64
N VAL A 34 29.78 -6.03 13.48
CA VAL A 34 28.96 -4.85 13.81
C VAL A 34 27.76 -4.96 12.87
N ALA A 35 26.61 -5.33 13.42
CA ALA A 35 25.37 -5.35 12.65
C ALA A 35 25.20 -3.94 12.05
N GLN A 36 25.27 -3.85 10.74
CA GLN A 36 25.17 -2.58 10.04
C GLN A 36 23.74 -2.08 10.22
N VAL A 37 23.55 -1.10 11.12
CA VAL A 37 22.27 -0.46 11.36
C VAL A 37 21.83 0.24 10.09
N TYR A 38 20.63 -0.01 9.62
CA TYR A 38 20.09 0.58 8.42
C TYR A 38 20.00 2.11 8.56
N ASN A 39 20.54 2.84 7.59
CA ASN A 39 20.47 4.31 7.56
C ASN A 39 19.21 4.74 6.81
N TRP A 40 18.30 5.42 7.50
CA TRP A 40 17.06 5.91 6.95
C TRP A 40 17.17 7.26 6.23
N THR A 41 18.32 7.93 6.25
CA THR A 41 18.54 9.20 5.55
C THR A 41 18.70 8.98 4.05
N GLY A 42 18.03 9.80 3.25
CA GLY A 42 18.18 9.80 1.79
C GLY A 42 16.85 9.94 1.06
N MET A 43 16.94 10.03 -0.24
CA MET A 43 15.80 9.94 -1.16
C MET A 43 15.48 8.48 -1.45
N TYR A 44 14.24 8.19 -1.72
CA TYR A 44 13.80 6.85 -2.10
C TYR A 44 12.68 6.89 -3.12
N VAL A 45 12.62 5.84 -3.91
CA VAL A 45 11.50 5.53 -4.80
C VAL A 45 11.01 4.12 -4.50
N GLY A 46 9.75 3.87 -4.72
CA GLY A 46 9.18 2.56 -4.43
C GLY A 46 7.95 2.24 -5.25
N VAL A 47 7.54 0.99 -5.13
CA VAL A 47 6.27 0.50 -5.64
C VAL A 47 5.46 -0.06 -4.49
N ASN A 48 4.16 0.10 -4.57
CA ASN A 48 3.25 -0.41 -3.55
C ASN A 48 2.01 -1.03 -4.18
N GLY A 49 1.38 -1.90 -3.42
CA GLY A 49 0.08 -2.48 -3.76
C GLY A 49 -0.71 -2.77 -2.49
N GLY A 50 -2.01 -2.77 -2.61
CA GLY A 50 -2.85 -2.95 -1.44
C GLY A 50 -4.32 -3.14 -1.75
N TYR A 51 -5.10 -3.12 -0.69
CA TYR A 51 -6.54 -3.24 -0.74
C TYR A 51 -7.18 -2.11 0.05
N GLY A 52 -8.18 -1.46 -0.57
CA GLY A 52 -8.94 -0.38 0.02
C GLY A 52 -10.40 -0.76 0.23
N TRP A 53 -10.99 -0.24 1.30
CA TRP A 53 -12.41 -0.37 1.60
C TRP A 53 -12.92 0.90 2.26
N GLY A 54 -14.19 1.16 2.10
CA GLY A 54 -14.77 2.37 2.67
C GLY A 54 -16.26 2.45 2.47
N THR A 55 -16.79 3.63 2.71
CA THR A 55 -18.19 3.94 2.52
C THR A 55 -18.31 5.22 1.71
N GLN A 56 -19.15 5.20 0.70
CA GLN A 56 -19.54 6.38 -0.06
C GLN A 56 -21.01 6.70 0.13
N ASP A 57 -21.28 8.00 0.27
CA ASP A 57 -22.63 8.54 0.27
C ASP A 57 -22.88 9.24 -1.08
N PRO A 58 -23.59 8.60 -2.02
CA PRO A 58 -23.74 9.12 -3.38
C PRO A 58 -24.69 10.33 -3.48
N LEU A 59 -25.43 10.65 -2.41
CA LEU A 59 -26.61 11.52 -2.48
C LEU A 59 -26.36 13.00 -2.11
N THR A 60 -25.12 13.43 -1.96
CA THR A 60 -24.83 14.87 -1.77
C THR A 60 -25.23 15.76 -2.96
N LEU A 61 -25.54 15.16 -4.10
CA LEU A 61 -26.02 15.91 -5.29
C LEU A 61 -27.53 16.18 -5.27
N PHE A 62 -28.31 15.47 -4.44
CA PHE A 62 -29.79 15.55 -4.44
C PHE A 62 -30.35 15.80 -3.04
N SER A 63 -29.74 16.73 -2.31
CA SER A 63 -30.02 17.12 -0.92
C SER A 63 -31.47 16.86 -0.44
N ASN A 64 -31.58 16.23 0.74
CA ASN A 64 -32.74 16.16 1.66
C ASN A 64 -33.99 15.39 1.24
N ARG A 65 -34.03 14.77 0.05
CA ARG A 65 -35.24 14.04 -0.44
C ARG A 65 -35.07 12.54 -0.60
N PHE A 66 -33.86 12.03 -0.39
CA PHE A 66 -33.56 10.59 -0.50
C PHE A 66 -33.10 10.07 0.86
N ASP A 67 -33.46 8.82 1.13
CA ASP A 67 -32.90 8.13 2.28
C ASP A 67 -31.38 7.98 2.09
N ARG A 68 -30.62 8.36 3.12
CA ARG A 68 -29.15 8.28 3.11
C ARG A 68 -28.72 6.84 3.19
N SER A 69 -28.76 6.14 2.09
CA SER A 69 -28.18 4.79 2.03
C SER A 69 -26.73 4.88 1.55
N SER A 70 -25.82 4.94 2.53
CA SER A 70 -24.41 4.73 2.27
C SER A 70 -24.17 3.29 1.84
N PHE A 71 -23.33 3.08 0.83
CA PHE A 71 -22.95 1.74 0.41
C PHE A 71 -21.44 1.52 0.53
N SER A 72 -21.08 0.26 0.78
CA SER A 72 -19.67 -0.13 0.90
C SER A 72 -19.01 -0.18 -0.47
N ILE A 73 -17.77 0.32 -0.51
CA ILE A 73 -16.88 0.21 -1.66
C ILE A 73 -15.63 -0.57 -1.26
N SER A 74 -15.09 -1.37 -2.16
CA SER A 74 -13.83 -2.05 -1.91
C SER A 74 -13.13 -2.44 -3.20
N GLY A 75 -11.80 -2.67 -3.12
CA GLY A 75 -11.03 -3.10 -4.28
C GLY A 75 -9.53 -2.96 -4.10
N GLY A 76 -8.80 -3.47 -5.09
CA GLY A 76 -7.35 -3.41 -5.13
C GLY A 76 -6.83 -2.06 -5.62
N MET A 77 -5.59 -1.76 -5.21
CA MET A 77 -4.82 -0.60 -5.68
C MET A 77 -3.36 -0.99 -5.86
N PHE A 78 -2.65 -0.28 -6.75
CA PHE A 78 -1.21 -0.39 -6.92
C PHE A 78 -0.66 0.94 -7.42
N GLY A 79 0.59 1.24 -7.09
CA GLY A 79 1.16 2.52 -7.47
C GLY A 79 2.63 2.67 -7.17
N GLY A 80 3.08 3.92 -7.25
CA GLY A 80 4.44 4.32 -6.99
C GLY A 80 4.53 5.33 -5.87
N THR A 81 5.66 5.29 -5.19
CA THR A 81 6.02 6.17 -4.08
C THR A 81 7.34 6.87 -4.37
N ILE A 82 7.43 8.13 -4.03
CA ILE A 82 8.68 8.89 -3.99
C ILE A 82 8.76 9.64 -2.65
N GLY A 83 9.94 9.69 -2.04
CA GLY A 83 10.10 10.40 -0.80
C GLY A 83 11.53 10.77 -0.48
N ALA A 84 11.67 11.60 0.55
CA ALA A 84 12.96 11.96 1.14
C ALA A 84 12.81 12.04 2.65
N GLN A 85 13.82 11.58 3.38
CA GLN A 85 13.80 11.60 4.84
C GLN A 85 15.19 11.78 5.42
N ILE A 86 15.22 12.27 6.63
CA ILE A 86 16.44 12.47 7.44
C ILE A 86 16.27 11.73 8.76
N GLN A 87 17.38 11.15 9.23
CA GLN A 87 17.46 10.47 10.52
C GLN A 87 18.40 11.23 11.44
N GLN A 88 17.94 11.52 12.66
CA GLN A 88 18.76 12.02 13.75
C GLN A 88 18.58 11.12 14.98
N GLY A 89 19.61 10.34 15.30
CA GLY A 89 19.50 9.31 16.33
C GLY A 89 18.45 8.27 15.97
N TYR A 90 17.41 8.16 16.78
CA TYR A 90 16.29 7.23 16.49
C TYR A 90 15.14 7.92 15.74
N VAL A 91 15.11 9.26 15.66
CA VAL A 91 14.01 10.00 15.04
C VAL A 91 14.24 10.12 13.54
N VAL A 92 13.21 9.79 12.77
CA VAL A 92 13.18 9.91 11.31
C VAL A 92 12.05 10.85 10.93
N LEU A 93 12.38 11.88 10.16
CA LEU A 93 11.40 12.83 9.60
C LEU A 93 11.52 12.83 8.09
N GLY A 94 10.40 12.91 7.38
CA GLY A 94 10.41 12.89 5.93
C GLY A 94 9.12 13.39 5.30
N ILE A 95 9.18 13.47 3.97
CA ILE A 95 8.05 13.76 3.09
C ILE A 95 7.90 12.60 2.10
N GLU A 96 6.67 12.29 1.75
CA GLU A 96 6.36 11.19 0.84
C GLU A 96 5.21 11.61 -0.08
N GLY A 97 5.33 11.28 -1.36
CA GLY A 97 4.27 11.41 -2.35
C GLY A 97 3.97 10.05 -2.96
N ASP A 98 2.69 9.75 -3.13
CA ASP A 98 2.22 8.51 -3.77
C ASP A 98 1.26 8.84 -4.90
N LEU A 99 1.28 7.98 -5.92
CA LEU A 99 0.25 7.94 -6.94
C LEU A 99 -0.14 6.48 -7.18
N ASP A 100 -1.39 6.16 -6.83
CA ASP A 100 -1.93 4.82 -6.92
C ASP A 100 -3.07 4.77 -7.93
N TRP A 101 -3.03 3.80 -8.83
CA TRP A 101 -4.18 3.37 -9.61
C TRP A 101 -5.03 2.47 -8.74
N ALA A 102 -6.32 2.77 -8.68
CA ALA A 102 -7.27 2.06 -7.84
C ALA A 102 -8.42 1.49 -8.67
N ASN A 103 -8.93 0.35 -8.26
CA ASN A 103 -10.13 -0.25 -8.80
C ASN A 103 -11.11 -0.56 -7.66
N ILE A 104 -11.37 0.47 -6.83
CA ILE A 104 -12.28 0.39 -5.69
C ILE A 104 -13.67 0.71 -6.20
N LYS A 105 -14.58 -0.23 -6.06
CA LYS A 105 -15.95 -0.15 -6.60
C LYS A 105 -16.98 -0.50 -5.55
N GLY A 106 -18.15 0.07 -5.72
CA GLY A 106 -19.35 -0.32 -4.99
C GLY A 106 -20.62 0.09 -5.73
N SER A 107 -21.70 -0.52 -5.38
CA SER A 107 -23.01 -0.20 -5.91
C SER A 107 -24.05 -0.26 -4.79
N GLY A 108 -25.04 0.59 -4.89
CA GLY A 108 -26.16 0.66 -3.95
C GLY A 108 -27.44 1.06 -4.65
N THR A 109 -28.55 0.73 -4.01
CA THR A 109 -29.87 1.14 -4.45
C THR A 109 -30.45 2.09 -3.42
N SER A 110 -30.91 3.26 -3.85
CA SER A 110 -31.61 4.23 -3.01
C SER A 110 -33.05 4.39 -3.47
N THR A 111 -33.96 4.41 -2.52
CA THR A 111 -35.38 4.69 -2.78
C THR A 111 -35.73 6.06 -2.23
N PRO A 112 -36.35 6.97 -2.99
CA PRO A 112 -36.81 8.24 -2.47
C PRO A 112 -37.91 8.02 -1.42
N THR A 113 -37.73 8.65 -0.25
CA THR A 113 -38.65 8.58 0.89
C THR A 113 -39.85 9.55 0.72
N ILE A 114 -39.67 10.59 -0.05
CA ILE A 114 -40.66 11.64 -0.29
C ILE A 114 -40.75 11.90 -1.78
N GLY A 115 -41.96 11.79 -2.36
CA GLY A 115 -42.18 12.09 -3.76
C GLY A 115 -41.72 13.49 -4.14
N GLY A 116 -40.69 13.59 -4.97
CA GLY A 116 -40.04 14.81 -5.43
C GLY A 116 -40.81 15.54 -6.54
N GLY A 117 -42.12 15.45 -6.62
CA GLY A 117 -42.91 16.02 -7.70
C GLY A 117 -43.04 15.07 -8.90
N LEU A 118 -43.52 15.62 -10.02
CA LEU A 118 -43.81 14.85 -11.24
C LEU A 118 -42.63 14.06 -11.81
N LEU A 119 -41.39 14.48 -11.49
CA LEU A 119 -40.13 13.90 -12.01
C LEU A 119 -39.59 12.74 -11.18
N PHE A 120 -40.01 12.61 -9.91
CA PHE A 120 -39.52 11.55 -9.01
C PHE A 120 -40.70 11.05 -8.16
N PRO A 121 -41.55 10.17 -8.69
CA PRO A 121 -42.60 9.54 -7.86
C PRO A 121 -41.96 8.72 -6.74
N ALA A 122 -42.57 8.73 -5.56
CA ALA A 122 -42.13 7.91 -4.44
C ALA A 122 -42.06 6.43 -4.82
N GLY A 123 -41.00 5.75 -4.40
CA GLY A 123 -40.85 4.30 -4.64
C GLY A 123 -40.03 3.91 -5.88
N ILE A 124 -39.50 4.86 -6.67
CA ILE A 124 -38.63 4.54 -7.79
C ILE A 124 -37.21 4.27 -7.29
N ALA A 125 -36.74 3.03 -7.45
CA ALA A 125 -35.36 2.66 -7.09
C ALA A 125 -34.36 3.30 -8.02
N LEU A 126 -33.38 3.98 -7.43
CA LEU A 126 -32.20 4.56 -8.11
C LEU A 126 -31.00 3.67 -7.89
N ASN A 127 -30.52 3.01 -8.93
CA ASN A 127 -29.30 2.23 -8.89
C ASN A 127 -28.09 3.12 -9.17
N MET A 128 -27.15 3.15 -8.24
CA MET A 128 -25.93 3.95 -8.30
C MET A 128 -24.72 3.04 -8.20
N ALA A 129 -23.69 3.32 -8.99
CA ALA A 129 -22.40 2.71 -8.89
C ALA A 129 -21.34 3.81 -8.71
N ALA A 130 -20.41 3.58 -7.82
CA ALA A 130 -19.27 4.45 -7.62
C ALA A 130 -17.96 3.69 -7.84
N LYS A 131 -16.99 4.38 -8.40
CA LYS A 131 -15.65 3.86 -8.66
C LYS A 131 -14.61 4.90 -8.31
N THR A 132 -13.65 4.51 -7.46
CA THR A 132 -12.40 5.26 -7.28
C THR A 132 -11.36 4.67 -8.23
N SER A 133 -10.79 5.51 -9.10
CA SER A 133 -9.87 5.07 -10.16
C SER A 133 -8.43 5.47 -9.93
N ALA A 134 -8.17 6.50 -9.12
CA ALA A 134 -6.83 6.91 -8.73
C ALA A 134 -6.83 7.64 -7.39
N ILE A 135 -5.73 7.52 -6.67
CA ILE A 135 -5.49 8.20 -5.39
C ILE A 135 -4.08 8.77 -5.44
N GLY A 136 -3.94 10.09 -5.27
CA GLY A 136 -2.66 10.75 -5.06
C GLY A 136 -2.55 11.25 -3.63
N THR A 137 -1.38 11.17 -3.01
CA THR A 137 -1.15 11.74 -1.68
C THR A 137 0.16 12.52 -1.61
N ALA A 138 0.19 13.56 -0.77
CA ALA A 138 1.40 14.27 -0.37
C ALA A 138 1.40 14.39 1.15
N ARG A 139 2.38 13.76 1.80
CA ARG A 139 2.34 13.52 3.26
C ARG A 139 3.69 13.83 3.90
N ILE A 140 3.66 14.26 5.13
CA ILE A 140 4.81 14.22 6.03
C ILE A 140 4.79 12.88 6.78
N ARG A 141 5.99 12.38 7.11
CA ARG A 141 6.11 11.17 7.94
C ARG A 141 7.09 11.45 9.08
N ALA A 142 6.76 10.95 10.27
CA ALA A 142 7.57 11.02 11.46
C ALA A 142 7.59 9.64 12.12
N GLY A 143 8.78 9.17 12.51
CA GLY A 143 8.91 7.82 13.04
C GLY A 143 10.13 7.63 13.92
N VAL A 144 10.23 6.42 14.46
CA VAL A 144 11.32 5.97 15.31
C VAL A 144 11.99 4.76 14.66
N ALA A 145 13.30 4.90 14.43
CA ALA A 145 14.15 3.84 13.91
C ALA A 145 14.68 2.97 15.06
N MET A 146 14.52 1.67 14.95
CA MET A 146 15.00 0.66 15.90
C MET A 146 15.74 -0.43 15.12
N ASN A 147 17.06 -0.37 15.09
CA ASN A 147 17.89 -1.23 14.23
C ASN A 147 17.49 -1.08 12.75
N ASN A 148 16.99 -2.15 12.15
CA ASN A 148 16.55 -2.20 10.75
C ASN A 148 15.03 -1.94 10.59
N TRP A 149 14.33 -1.58 11.64
CA TRP A 149 12.91 -1.27 11.62
C TRP A 149 12.66 0.22 11.79
N LEU A 150 11.73 0.75 11.05
CA LEU A 150 11.20 2.10 11.20
C LEU A 150 9.69 2.01 11.41
N PHE A 151 9.21 2.46 12.57
CA PHE A 151 7.80 2.63 12.86
C PHE A 151 7.44 4.10 12.71
N TYR A 152 6.41 4.40 11.94
CA TYR A 152 6.09 5.78 11.62
C TYR A 152 4.60 6.08 11.58
N ALA A 153 4.26 7.34 11.83
CA ALA A 153 2.99 7.94 11.52
C ALA A 153 3.16 8.87 10.30
N THR A 154 2.09 9.03 9.53
CA THR A 154 2.08 9.89 8.36
C THR A 154 0.79 10.67 8.28
N GLY A 155 0.83 11.88 7.70
CA GLY A 155 -0.34 12.72 7.53
C GLY A 155 -0.13 13.78 6.46
N GLY A 156 -1.19 14.16 5.76
CA GLY A 156 -1.10 15.15 4.70
C GLY A 156 -2.34 15.25 3.84
N ALA A 157 -2.16 15.79 2.63
CA ALA A 157 -3.21 15.95 1.64
C ALA A 157 -3.40 14.67 0.81
N ALA A 158 -4.64 14.43 0.42
CA ALA A 158 -5.03 13.40 -0.52
C ALA A 158 -5.85 14.00 -1.66
N PHE A 159 -5.78 13.39 -2.83
CA PHE A 159 -6.57 13.69 -4.01
C PHE A 159 -7.14 12.39 -4.55
N VAL A 160 -8.46 12.26 -4.55
CA VAL A 160 -9.15 11.03 -4.94
C VAL A 160 -9.92 11.28 -6.21
N LYS A 161 -9.66 10.46 -7.24
CA LYS A 161 -10.40 10.50 -8.50
C LYS A 161 -11.59 9.56 -8.42
N ASN A 162 -12.76 10.15 -8.20
CA ASN A 162 -14.03 9.43 -8.11
C ASN A 162 -14.82 9.57 -9.41
N SER A 163 -15.45 8.47 -9.82
CA SER A 163 -16.42 8.43 -10.92
C SER A 163 -17.72 7.85 -10.39
N ALA A 164 -18.77 8.60 -10.52
CA ALA A 164 -20.12 8.13 -10.22
C ALA A 164 -20.84 7.80 -11.54
N ILE A 165 -21.49 6.67 -11.61
CA ILE A 165 -22.26 6.21 -12.76
C ILE A 165 -23.66 5.88 -12.26
N GLY A 166 -24.67 6.67 -12.67
CA GLY A 166 -26.07 6.30 -12.53
C GLY A 166 -26.41 5.27 -13.60
N THR A 167 -26.88 4.09 -13.22
CA THR A 167 -27.16 3.03 -14.20
C THR A 167 -28.60 3.02 -14.66
N SER A 168 -29.56 3.38 -13.78
CA SER A 168 -30.99 3.48 -14.17
C SER A 168 -31.80 4.23 -13.12
N ILE A 169 -32.88 4.85 -13.57
CA ILE A 169 -33.92 5.45 -12.75
C ILE A 169 -35.22 4.73 -13.11
N GLY A 170 -35.85 4.03 -12.16
CA GLY A 170 -37.13 3.32 -12.39
C GLY A 170 -37.06 2.28 -13.50
N GLY A 171 -35.90 1.65 -13.73
CA GLY A 171 -35.72 0.68 -14.82
C GLY A 171 -35.42 1.28 -16.19
N LEU A 172 -35.44 2.61 -16.33
CA LEU A 172 -35.06 3.30 -17.56
C LEU A 172 -33.56 3.65 -17.52
N ALA A 173 -32.84 3.32 -18.58
CA ALA A 173 -31.43 3.66 -18.72
C ALA A 173 -31.24 5.18 -18.71
N CYS A 174 -30.15 5.65 -18.08
CA CYS A 174 -29.78 7.04 -18.08
C CYS A 174 -29.66 7.59 -19.53
N GLY A 175 -30.13 8.81 -19.75
CA GLY A 175 -30.15 9.45 -21.07
C GLY A 175 -31.43 9.19 -21.90
N THR A 176 -32.28 8.24 -21.54
CA THR A 176 -33.46 7.88 -22.35
C THR A 176 -34.58 8.94 -22.30
N LEU A 177 -34.64 9.73 -21.23
CA LEU A 177 -35.70 10.73 -21.04
C LEU A 177 -35.27 12.18 -21.29
N GLY A 178 -34.04 12.44 -21.76
CA GLY A 178 -33.52 13.80 -21.98
C GLY A 178 -33.36 14.67 -20.72
N VAL A 179 -33.86 14.20 -19.58
CA VAL A 179 -33.87 14.96 -18.29
C VAL A 179 -32.53 14.88 -17.56
N PHE A 180 -31.73 13.83 -17.80
CA PHE A 180 -30.40 13.66 -17.26
C PHE A 180 -29.44 13.23 -18.35
N PRO A 181 -28.88 14.18 -19.12
CA PRO A 181 -28.02 13.88 -20.27
C PRO A 181 -26.68 13.21 -19.89
N ASN A 182 -26.22 13.35 -18.65
CA ASN A 182 -24.96 12.83 -18.18
C ASN A 182 -25.11 12.07 -16.87
N CYS A 183 -25.21 10.75 -16.96
CA CYS A 183 -25.23 9.87 -15.79
C CYS A 183 -23.85 9.46 -15.30
N SER A 184 -22.78 9.97 -15.89
CA SER A 184 -21.42 9.75 -15.42
C SER A 184 -20.74 11.08 -15.15
N ALA A 185 -20.20 11.25 -13.95
CA ALA A 185 -19.34 12.37 -13.58
C ALA A 185 -18.04 11.82 -13.01
N SER A 186 -16.91 12.36 -13.47
CA SER A 186 -15.60 12.05 -12.91
C SER A 186 -14.95 13.34 -12.46
N SER A 187 -14.50 13.38 -11.21
CA SER A 187 -13.80 14.55 -10.65
C SER A 187 -12.72 14.14 -9.66
N TRP A 188 -11.70 15.01 -9.56
CA TRP A 188 -10.74 14.93 -8.47
C TRP A 188 -11.30 15.63 -7.24
N ARG A 189 -11.25 14.98 -6.10
CA ARG A 189 -11.69 15.53 -4.83
C ARG A 189 -10.51 15.65 -3.88
N PRO A 190 -10.28 16.83 -3.30
CA PRO A 190 -9.28 16.98 -2.26
C PRO A 190 -9.74 16.29 -0.98
N GLY A 191 -8.78 15.91 -0.15
CA GLY A 191 -9.02 15.25 1.11
C GLY A 191 -7.80 15.28 2.01
N LEU A 192 -7.90 14.61 3.14
CA LEU A 192 -6.83 14.43 4.09
C LEU A 192 -6.50 12.94 4.18
N ALA A 193 -5.21 12.65 4.36
CA ALA A 193 -4.71 11.29 4.60
C ALA A 193 -4.00 11.25 5.94
N ALA A 194 -4.23 10.20 6.72
CA ALA A 194 -3.50 9.90 7.95
C ALA A 194 -3.25 8.40 8.03
N GLY A 195 -2.08 7.99 8.54
CA GLY A 195 -1.73 6.57 8.58
C GLY A 195 -0.62 6.25 9.54
N LEU A 196 -0.42 4.94 9.69
CA LEU A 196 0.64 4.34 10.47
C LEU A 196 1.30 3.25 9.64
N GLY A 197 2.60 3.07 9.81
CA GLY A 197 3.32 2.03 9.08
C GLY A 197 4.55 1.53 9.79
N ALA A 198 5.00 0.39 9.30
CA ALA A 198 6.29 -0.19 9.66
C ALA A 198 7.08 -0.46 8.37
N GLU A 199 8.37 -0.16 8.40
CA GLU A 199 9.28 -0.38 7.29
C GLU A 199 10.51 -1.13 7.78
N TRP A 200 10.93 -2.15 7.05
CA TRP A 200 12.06 -3.01 7.37
C TRP A 200 13.14 -2.91 6.30
N GLY A 201 14.32 -2.44 6.70
CA GLY A 201 15.52 -2.43 5.87
C GLY A 201 16.15 -3.82 5.83
N PHE A 202 15.93 -4.56 4.76
CA PHE A 202 16.42 -5.94 4.61
C PHE A 202 17.74 -6.03 3.84
N ALA A 203 18.12 -4.97 3.12
CA ALA A 203 19.40 -4.85 2.45
C ALA A 203 19.83 -3.38 2.47
N GLN A 204 21.08 -3.09 2.16
CA GLN A 204 21.68 -1.76 2.32
C GLN A 204 20.84 -0.60 1.76
N ASN A 205 20.23 -0.79 0.59
CA ASN A 205 19.43 0.23 -0.12
C ASN A 205 17.95 -0.15 -0.25
N TRP A 206 17.56 -1.34 0.23
CA TRP A 206 16.22 -1.86 0.04
C TRP A 206 15.47 -1.97 1.35
N SER A 207 14.21 -1.57 1.32
CA SER A 207 13.29 -1.74 2.43
C SER A 207 11.92 -2.24 1.95
N ALA A 208 11.23 -2.94 2.82
CA ALA A 208 9.85 -3.36 2.65
C ALA A 208 8.97 -2.60 3.64
N LYS A 209 7.84 -2.06 3.20
CA LYS A 209 6.90 -1.33 4.04
C LYS A 209 5.54 -2.00 4.11
N LEU A 210 4.89 -1.90 5.26
CA LEU A 210 3.48 -2.19 5.46
C LEU A 210 2.85 -0.95 6.10
N GLU A 211 1.76 -0.46 5.51
CA GLU A 211 1.12 0.78 5.90
C GLU A 211 -0.40 0.64 5.93
N TYR A 212 -1.02 1.14 6.99
CA TYR A 212 -2.44 1.43 7.04
C TYR A 212 -2.66 2.91 6.78
N LEU A 213 -3.55 3.25 5.86
CA LEU A 213 -3.86 4.62 5.49
C LEU A 213 -5.37 4.85 5.52
N TYR A 214 -5.77 5.87 6.25
CA TYR A 214 -7.12 6.42 6.27
C TYR A 214 -7.17 7.68 5.43
N ILE A 215 -8.09 7.74 4.48
CA ILE A 215 -8.29 8.89 3.59
C ILE A 215 -9.71 9.38 3.78
N ALA A 216 -9.86 10.65 4.17
CA ALA A 216 -11.11 11.36 4.24
C ALA A 216 -11.19 12.33 3.06
N SER A 217 -12.10 12.09 2.11
CA SER A 217 -12.32 12.94 0.94
C SER A 217 -13.41 13.95 1.25
N MET A 218 -13.16 15.22 0.96
CA MET A 218 -14.14 16.29 1.11
C MET A 218 -15.10 16.26 -0.08
N GLY A 219 -16.35 15.86 0.17
CA GLY A 219 -17.43 15.94 -0.82
C GLY A 219 -17.96 17.37 -0.95
N SER A 220 -18.77 17.61 -2.00
CA SER A 220 -19.52 18.87 -2.12
C SER A 220 -20.68 18.84 -1.12
N GLY A 221 -20.45 19.19 0.15
CA GLY A 221 -21.42 19.14 1.24
C GLY A 221 -20.78 18.59 2.52
N ILE A 222 -21.61 18.30 3.54
CA ILE A 222 -21.17 17.86 4.87
C ILE A 222 -20.82 16.35 4.89
N SER A 223 -20.91 15.65 3.77
CA SER A 223 -20.61 14.20 3.67
C SER A 223 -19.11 13.99 3.48
N LEU A 224 -18.51 13.27 4.40
CA LEU A 224 -17.15 12.77 4.31
C LEU A 224 -17.19 11.34 3.76
N ASP A 225 -16.71 11.19 2.53
CA ASP A 225 -16.39 9.86 2.00
C ASP A 225 -15.06 9.42 2.59
N TYR A 226 -14.98 8.22 3.13
CA TYR A 226 -13.73 7.71 3.67
C TYR A 226 -13.32 6.38 3.04
N ILE A 227 -12.02 6.23 2.88
CA ILE A 227 -11.38 5.02 2.38
C ILE A 227 -10.31 4.62 3.39
N ASN A 228 -10.39 3.39 3.86
CA ASN A 228 -9.34 2.72 4.60
C ASN A 228 -8.54 1.87 3.62
N SER A 229 -7.24 1.78 3.78
CA SER A 229 -6.43 0.88 2.97
C SER A 229 -5.29 0.27 3.77
N VAL A 230 -4.94 -0.97 3.42
CA VAL A 230 -3.70 -1.62 3.83
C VAL A 230 -2.85 -1.78 2.58
N ARG A 231 -1.61 -1.30 2.64
CA ARG A 231 -0.66 -1.30 1.54
C ARG A 231 0.65 -1.96 1.96
N ALA A 232 1.22 -2.76 1.08
CA ALA A 232 2.58 -3.27 1.19
C ALA A 232 3.41 -2.70 0.04
N GLY A 233 4.69 -2.45 0.25
CA GLY A 233 5.55 -1.89 -0.78
C GLY A 233 7.02 -2.22 -0.56
N ILE A 234 7.80 -1.98 -1.61
CA ILE A 234 9.25 -2.10 -1.60
C ILE A 234 9.82 -0.76 -2.06
N ASN A 235 10.80 -0.25 -1.32
CA ASN A 235 11.48 1.00 -1.62
C ASN A 235 12.97 0.75 -1.90
N TYR A 236 13.51 1.50 -2.83
CA TYR A 236 14.93 1.63 -3.08
C TYR A 236 15.41 3.01 -2.65
N ARG A 237 16.46 3.06 -1.84
CA ARG A 237 17.05 4.28 -1.29
C ARG A 237 18.39 4.57 -1.95
N PHE A 238 18.60 5.84 -2.28
CA PHE A 238 19.83 6.34 -2.89
C PHE A 238 20.81 6.83 -1.84
#